data_0d267371fc60bdf310987dfe656fd140
#
_entry.id   0d267371fc60bdf310987dfe656fd140
#
_cell.length_a   1.000
_cell.length_b   1.000
_cell.length_c   1.000
_cell.angle_alpha   90.00
_cell.angle_beta   90.00
_cell.angle_gamma   90.00
#
_symmetry.space_group_name_H-M   'P 1'
#
loop_
_entity.id
_entity.type
_entity.pdbx_description
1 polymer ?
#
loop_
_entity_poly.entity_id
_entity_poly.type
_entity_poly.pdbx_seq_one_letter_code
_entity_poly.pdbx_strand_id
1 'polypeptide(L)'
;MFNVVVVGADESPTARRAVEAASEIAVMSGGQLHIVTAYQPAARHEKMLPDEFKYLSSDSEVLAVLQVLSFIPKKHGVEAQLHSVEGDPAEAIINKAAQLDADLIVVGNRGMHGVRRVLGSVPNSVAHGAPCSVIIVDTTE
;
A
#
# COMPACT_ATOMS: atom_id res chain seq x y z
N MET A 1 -10.69 6.86 -17.42
CA MET A 1 -9.73 7.83 -16.89
C MET A 1 -8.64 7.15 -16.05
N PHE A 2 -9.00 6.35 -15.08
CA PHE A 2 -7.98 5.69 -14.26
C PHE A 2 -7.73 4.28 -14.77
N ASN A 3 -6.71 4.15 -15.61
CA ASN A 3 -6.40 2.88 -16.27
C ASN A 3 -5.46 2.01 -15.44
N VAL A 4 -4.63 2.61 -14.61
CA VAL A 4 -3.70 1.90 -13.74
C VAL A 4 -3.79 2.52 -12.35
N VAL A 5 -4.38 1.79 -11.44
CA VAL A 5 -4.62 2.22 -10.06
C VAL A 5 -3.66 1.49 -9.13
N VAL A 6 -2.94 2.23 -8.32
CA VAL A 6 -2.04 1.68 -7.30
C VAL A 6 -2.61 2.01 -5.93
N VAL A 7 -2.76 1.03 -5.08
CA VAL A 7 -3.15 1.27 -3.69
C VAL A 7 -2.01 0.83 -2.76
N GLY A 8 -1.63 1.73 -1.87
CA GLY A 8 -0.68 1.41 -0.82
C GLY A 8 -1.43 0.87 0.38
N ALA A 9 -0.99 -0.26 0.89
CA ALA A 9 -1.63 -0.89 2.03
C ALA A 9 -0.57 -1.42 2.99
N ASP A 10 -0.88 -1.35 4.27
CA ASP A 10 -0.06 -1.96 5.30
C ASP A 10 -0.85 -3.09 5.97
N GLU A 11 -0.32 -3.63 7.03
CA GLU A 11 -0.98 -4.72 7.75
C GLU A 11 -2.11 -4.27 8.67
N SER A 12 -2.39 -2.97 8.72
CA SER A 12 -3.42 -2.46 9.61
C SER A 12 -4.83 -2.87 9.15
N PRO A 13 -5.75 -3.03 10.10
CA PRO A 13 -7.14 -3.34 9.74
C PRO A 13 -7.79 -2.28 8.84
N THR A 14 -7.36 -1.02 8.97
CA THR A 14 -7.92 0.08 8.20
C THR A 14 -7.45 0.10 6.75
N ALA A 15 -6.35 -0.60 6.43
CA ALA A 15 -5.87 -0.70 5.06
C ALA A 15 -6.92 -1.33 4.13
N ARG A 16 -7.79 -2.17 4.68
CA ARG A 16 -8.85 -2.78 3.88
C ARG A 16 -9.76 -1.75 3.24
N ARG A 17 -10.02 -0.66 3.92
CA ARG A 17 -10.88 0.41 3.36
C ARG A 17 -10.24 1.08 2.15
N ALA A 18 -8.94 1.28 2.20
CA ALA A 18 -8.23 1.84 1.05
C ALA A 18 -8.28 0.89 -0.14
N VAL A 19 -8.06 -0.40 0.11
CA VAL A 19 -8.14 -1.43 -0.95
C VAL A 19 -9.57 -1.53 -1.49
N GLU A 20 -10.57 -1.44 -0.64
CA GLU A 20 -11.98 -1.43 -1.04
C GLU A 20 -12.26 -0.28 -2.01
N ALA A 21 -11.86 0.94 -1.62
CA ALA A 21 -12.06 2.12 -2.45
C ALA A 21 -11.33 2.00 -3.79
N ALA A 22 -10.08 1.52 -3.76
CA ALA A 22 -9.31 1.33 -4.99
C ALA A 22 -9.96 0.29 -5.90
N SER A 23 -10.50 -0.77 -5.31
CA SER A 23 -11.19 -1.81 -6.08
C SER A 23 -12.43 -1.26 -6.78
N GLU A 24 -13.22 -0.46 -6.08
CA GLU A 24 -14.40 0.17 -6.66
C GLU A 24 -14.02 1.10 -7.82
N ILE A 25 -12.97 1.88 -7.64
CA ILE A 25 -12.50 2.80 -8.68
C ILE A 25 -12.03 2.00 -9.90
N ALA A 26 -11.27 0.93 -9.69
CA ALA A 26 -10.78 0.11 -10.80
C ALA A 26 -11.95 -0.51 -11.58
N VAL A 27 -12.97 -0.98 -10.88
CA VAL A 27 -14.18 -1.51 -11.53
C VAL A 27 -14.86 -0.43 -12.37
N MET A 28 -15.09 0.73 -11.79
CA MET A 28 -15.79 1.82 -12.49
C MET A 28 -15.01 2.32 -13.70
N SER A 29 -13.69 2.30 -13.62
CA SER A 29 -12.83 2.80 -14.70
C SER A 29 -12.43 1.73 -15.69
N GLY A 30 -12.69 0.46 -15.39
CA GLY A 30 -12.19 -0.65 -16.21
C GLY A 30 -10.67 -0.78 -16.18
N GLY A 31 -10.05 -0.32 -15.10
CA GLY A 31 -8.60 -0.26 -14.99
C GLY A 31 -7.97 -1.45 -14.28
N GLN A 32 -6.66 -1.49 -14.33
CA GLN A 32 -5.86 -2.45 -13.58
C GLN A 32 -5.73 -1.98 -12.14
N LEU A 33 -5.61 -2.93 -11.22
CA LEU A 33 -5.38 -2.63 -9.81
C LEU A 33 -4.08 -3.30 -9.35
N HIS A 34 -3.25 -2.54 -8.66
CA HIS A 34 -2.01 -3.00 -8.07
C HIS A 34 -2.01 -2.66 -6.58
N ILE A 35 -1.76 -3.66 -5.75
CA ILE A 35 -1.63 -3.47 -4.31
C ILE A 35 -0.15 -3.50 -3.96
N VAL A 36 0.32 -2.45 -3.32
CA VAL A 36 1.73 -2.31 -2.94
C VAL A 36 1.83 -2.30 -1.42
N THR A 37 2.60 -3.20 -0.88
CA THR A 37 2.92 -3.23 0.54
C THR A 37 4.43 -3.12 0.68
N ALA A 38 4.85 -2.14 1.46
CA ALA A 38 6.27 -1.92 1.73
C ALA A 38 6.68 -2.67 2.98
N TYR A 39 7.92 -3.11 3.00
CA TYR A 39 8.50 -3.70 4.18
C TYR A 39 9.91 -3.20 4.36
N GLN A 40 10.38 -3.24 5.60
CA GLN A 40 11.77 -2.97 5.90
C GLN A 40 12.41 -4.25 6.41
N PRO A 41 13.60 -4.59 5.89
CA PRO A 41 14.27 -5.81 6.32
C PRO A 41 14.47 -5.80 7.83
N ALA A 42 14.37 -6.98 8.44
CA ALA A 42 14.63 -7.13 9.87
C ALA A 42 16.08 -6.84 10.24
N ALA A 43 16.91 -6.51 9.27
CA ALA A 43 18.32 -6.22 9.48
C ALA A 43 18.58 -5.21 10.61
N ARG A 44 17.67 -4.24 10.77
CA ARG A 44 17.79 -3.25 11.84
C ARG A 44 17.62 -3.85 13.22
N HIS A 45 17.01 -5.01 13.30
CA HIS A 45 16.74 -5.70 14.56
C HIS A 45 17.56 -6.98 14.70
N GLU A 46 18.45 -7.25 13.77
CA GLU A 46 19.24 -8.48 13.75
C GLU A 46 19.99 -8.74 15.03
N LYS A 47 20.47 -7.68 15.67
CA LYS A 47 21.23 -7.80 16.91
C LYS A 47 20.39 -8.25 18.08
N MET A 48 19.08 -8.15 17.95
CA MET A 48 18.15 -8.40 19.05
C MET A 48 17.32 -9.66 18.87
N LEU A 49 17.42 -10.32 17.70
CA LEU A 49 16.63 -11.49 17.41
C LEU A 49 17.52 -12.69 17.10
N PRO A 50 17.12 -13.88 17.52
CA PRO A 50 17.81 -15.12 17.10
C PRO A 50 17.77 -15.25 15.58
N ASP A 51 18.76 -15.95 15.03
CA ASP A 51 18.88 -16.12 13.58
C ASP A 51 17.62 -16.69 12.92
N GLU A 52 16.94 -17.58 13.61
CA GLU A 52 15.71 -18.18 13.09
C GLU A 52 14.62 -17.15 12.83
N PHE A 53 14.60 -16.03 13.58
CA PHE A 53 13.60 -14.97 13.38
C PHE A 53 13.93 -14.06 12.20
N LYS A 54 15.17 -14.06 11.72
CA LYS A 54 15.54 -13.28 10.55
C LYS A 54 14.78 -13.74 9.30
N TYR A 55 14.45 -15.01 9.25
CA TYR A 55 13.75 -15.58 8.10
C TYR A 55 12.24 -15.47 8.20
N LEU A 56 11.73 -15.12 9.38
CA LEU A 56 10.29 -14.95 9.59
C LEU A 56 9.82 -13.53 9.31
N SER A 57 10.76 -12.62 9.11
CA SER A 57 10.42 -11.21 8.90
C SER A 57 10.29 -10.91 7.43
N SER A 58 9.51 -9.93 7.14
CA SER A 58 9.37 -9.22 5.88
C SER A 58 8.65 -9.98 4.79
N ASP A 59 9.32 -10.74 3.93
CA ASP A 59 8.66 -11.27 2.72
C ASP A 59 7.48 -12.19 3.00
N SER A 60 7.64 -13.16 3.89
CA SER A 60 6.53 -14.08 4.16
C SER A 60 5.36 -13.41 4.85
N GLU A 61 5.65 -12.46 5.75
CA GLU A 61 4.58 -11.70 6.41
C GLU A 61 3.86 -10.79 5.42
N VAL A 62 4.61 -10.11 4.56
CA VAL A 62 4.05 -9.22 3.56
C VAL A 62 3.21 -9.99 2.56
N LEU A 63 3.71 -11.15 2.10
CA LEU A 63 2.96 -11.98 1.17
C LEU A 63 1.64 -12.45 1.78
N ALA A 64 1.65 -12.81 3.08
CA ALA A 64 0.43 -13.20 3.76
C ALA A 64 -0.58 -12.05 3.80
N VAL A 65 -0.12 -10.85 4.11
CA VAL A 65 -0.98 -9.66 4.10
C VAL A 65 -1.54 -9.40 2.71
N LEU A 66 -0.70 -9.44 1.69
CA LEU A 66 -1.12 -9.22 0.32
C LEU A 66 -2.16 -10.25 -0.13
N GLN A 67 -1.97 -11.52 0.23
CA GLN A 67 -2.92 -12.56 -0.12
C GLN A 67 -4.28 -12.32 0.50
N VAL A 68 -4.30 -11.90 1.78
CA VAL A 68 -5.56 -11.57 2.44
C VAL A 68 -6.23 -10.38 1.75
N LEU A 69 -5.47 -9.35 1.46
CA LEU A 69 -6.00 -8.16 0.81
C LEU A 69 -6.51 -8.44 -0.60
N SER A 70 -5.95 -9.42 -1.29
CA SER A 70 -6.35 -9.75 -2.66
C SER A 70 -7.77 -10.29 -2.77
N PHE A 71 -8.36 -10.77 -1.67
CA PHE A 71 -9.75 -11.20 -1.68
C PHE A 71 -10.72 -10.03 -1.85
N ILE A 72 -10.31 -8.83 -1.46
CA ILE A 72 -11.17 -7.65 -1.57
C ILE A 72 -11.47 -7.31 -3.04
N PRO A 73 -10.46 -7.09 -3.89
CA PRO A 73 -10.77 -6.82 -5.30
C PRO A 73 -11.48 -7.99 -5.98
N LYS A 74 -11.20 -9.22 -5.60
CA LYS A 74 -11.90 -10.37 -6.17
C LYS A 74 -13.40 -10.30 -5.96
N LYS A 75 -13.84 -9.84 -4.79
CA LYS A 75 -15.27 -9.66 -4.51
C LYS A 75 -15.91 -8.63 -5.45
N HIS A 76 -15.13 -7.71 -5.94
CA HIS A 76 -15.57 -6.69 -6.87
C HIS A 76 -15.37 -7.10 -8.34
N GLY A 77 -14.88 -8.30 -8.58
CA GLY A 77 -14.64 -8.79 -9.95
C GLY A 77 -13.33 -8.31 -10.56
N VAL A 78 -12.38 -7.88 -9.75
CA VAL A 78 -11.08 -7.40 -10.21
C VAL A 78 -9.98 -8.29 -9.66
N GLU A 79 -9.03 -8.66 -10.51
CA GLU A 79 -7.82 -9.31 -10.06
C GLU A 79 -6.75 -8.25 -9.85
N ALA A 80 -6.19 -8.19 -8.64
CA ALA A 80 -5.13 -7.26 -8.33
C ALA A 80 -3.77 -7.93 -8.54
N GLN A 81 -2.81 -7.16 -9.02
CA GLN A 81 -1.41 -7.56 -8.99
C GLN A 81 -0.81 -7.13 -7.66
N LEU A 82 -0.05 -8.02 -7.06
CA LEU A 82 0.47 -7.83 -5.70
C LEU A 82 1.95 -7.53 -5.76
N HIS A 83 2.37 -6.49 -5.03
CA HIS A 83 3.77 -6.07 -5.01
C HIS A 83 4.26 -5.93 -3.58
N SER A 84 5.32 -6.65 -3.27
CA SER A 84 6.06 -6.52 -2.02
C SER A 84 7.32 -5.72 -2.34
N VAL A 85 7.48 -4.58 -1.70
CA VAL A 85 8.58 -3.66 -2.00
C VAL A 85 9.36 -3.33 -0.74
N GLU A 86 10.67 -3.52 -0.80
CA GLU A 86 11.53 -3.15 0.31
C GLU A 86 11.75 -1.64 0.32
N GLY A 87 11.61 -1.03 1.48
CA GLY A 87 11.93 0.37 1.67
C GLY A 87 10.88 1.15 2.43
N ASP A 88 11.05 2.46 2.41
CA ASP A 88 10.10 3.38 3.02
C ASP A 88 8.75 3.29 2.31
N PRO A 89 7.64 3.23 3.07
CA PRO A 89 6.33 3.05 2.44
C PRO A 89 5.98 4.09 1.38
N ALA A 90 6.18 5.37 1.66
CA ALA A 90 5.82 6.41 0.69
C ALA A 90 6.69 6.31 -0.56
N GLU A 91 7.99 6.12 -0.40
CA GLU A 91 8.89 5.97 -1.55
C GLU A 91 8.56 4.73 -2.36
N ALA A 92 8.25 3.61 -1.69
CA ALA A 92 7.90 2.37 -2.36
C ALA A 92 6.65 2.55 -3.24
N ILE A 93 5.63 3.21 -2.70
CA ILE A 93 4.40 3.47 -3.43
C ILE A 93 4.65 4.39 -4.62
N ILE A 94 5.36 5.49 -4.40
CA ILE A 94 5.65 6.47 -5.44
C ILE A 94 6.47 5.83 -6.57
N ASN A 95 7.52 5.11 -6.21
CA ASN A 95 8.40 4.49 -7.19
C ASN A 95 7.67 3.41 -7.99
N LYS A 96 6.86 2.60 -7.32
CA LYS A 96 6.10 1.56 -8.03
C LYS A 96 5.08 2.19 -8.97
N ALA A 97 4.41 3.25 -8.55
CA ALA A 97 3.47 3.97 -9.40
C ALA A 97 4.16 4.53 -10.64
N ALA A 98 5.36 5.08 -10.47
CA ALA A 98 6.13 5.57 -11.61
C ALA A 98 6.52 4.45 -12.57
N GLN A 99 6.96 3.30 -12.04
CA GLN A 99 7.33 2.14 -12.84
C GLN A 99 6.17 1.60 -13.67
N LEU A 100 4.97 1.65 -13.11
CA LEU A 100 3.77 1.12 -13.73
C LEU A 100 3.04 2.13 -14.61
N ASP A 101 3.54 3.35 -14.68
CA ASP A 101 2.83 4.47 -15.32
C ASP A 101 1.42 4.62 -14.76
N ALA A 102 1.29 4.53 -13.46
CA ALA A 102 0.00 4.66 -12.79
C ALA A 102 -0.57 6.06 -12.98
N ASP A 103 -1.89 6.13 -13.10
CA ASP A 103 -2.58 7.41 -13.20
C ASP A 103 -3.37 7.73 -11.93
N LEU A 104 -3.38 6.82 -10.97
CA LEU A 104 -3.99 7.07 -9.67
C LEU A 104 -3.28 6.28 -8.57
N ILE A 105 -3.00 6.95 -7.47
CA ILE A 105 -2.57 6.30 -6.23
C ILE A 105 -3.66 6.49 -5.18
N VAL A 106 -4.01 5.41 -4.48
CA VAL A 106 -4.98 5.42 -3.39
C VAL A 106 -4.24 5.06 -2.10
N VAL A 107 -4.40 5.85 -1.07
CA VAL A 107 -3.85 5.57 0.26
C VAL A 107 -4.87 5.92 1.32
N GLY A 108 -4.79 5.28 2.47
CA GLY A 108 -5.63 5.61 3.61
C GLY A 108 -5.04 6.75 4.42
N ASN A 109 -5.86 7.35 5.26
CA ASN A 109 -5.43 8.49 6.08
C ASN A 109 -4.99 8.12 7.49
N ARG A 110 -4.79 6.83 7.77
CA ARG A 110 -4.45 6.37 9.12
C ARG A 110 -3.25 7.10 9.72
N GLY A 111 -2.25 7.42 8.91
CA GLY A 111 -1.06 8.10 9.38
C GLY A 111 -1.20 9.61 9.52
N MET A 112 -2.38 10.18 9.28
CA MET A 112 -2.59 11.61 9.32
C MET A 112 -3.13 12.11 10.66
N HIS A 113 -3.02 11.32 11.70
CA HIS A 113 -3.55 11.67 13.02
C HIS A 113 -2.44 11.97 14.00
N GLY A 114 -2.69 12.91 14.90
CA GLY A 114 -1.74 13.30 15.93
C GLY A 114 -0.45 13.86 15.35
N VAL A 115 0.65 13.44 15.92
CA VAL A 115 1.99 13.90 15.52
C VAL A 115 2.32 13.56 14.08
N ARG A 116 1.86 12.43 13.61
CA ARG A 116 2.15 11.98 12.25
C ARG A 116 1.54 12.88 11.19
N ARG A 117 0.44 13.51 11.51
CA ARG A 117 -0.21 14.46 10.60
C ARG A 117 0.72 15.62 10.23
N VAL A 118 1.53 16.04 11.17
CA VAL A 118 2.44 17.17 11.00
C VAL A 118 3.81 16.73 10.51
N LEU A 119 4.26 15.53 10.92
CA LEU A 119 5.64 15.08 10.71
C LEU A 119 5.84 14.13 9.53
N GLY A 120 4.99 14.22 8.51
CA GLY A 120 5.23 13.43 7.30
C GLY A 120 4.67 12.04 7.34
N SER A 121 3.37 11.92 7.49
CA SER A 121 2.68 10.65 7.33
C SER A 121 2.86 10.09 5.91
N VAL A 122 2.64 8.80 5.74
CA VAL A 122 2.71 8.16 4.42
C VAL A 122 1.77 8.85 3.41
N PRO A 123 0.48 9.06 3.72
CA PRO A 123 -0.40 9.72 2.75
C PRO A 123 0.05 11.13 2.40
N ASN A 124 0.57 11.86 3.36
CA ASN A 124 1.07 13.20 3.12
C ASN A 124 2.29 13.18 2.18
N SER A 125 3.23 12.30 2.44
CA SER A 125 4.42 12.15 1.61
C SER A 125 4.07 11.69 0.20
N VAL A 126 3.11 10.78 0.07
CA VAL A 126 2.64 10.33 -1.24
C VAL A 126 2.00 11.48 -2.00
N ALA A 127 1.16 12.27 -1.33
CA ALA A 127 0.49 13.40 -1.96
C ALA A 127 1.47 14.43 -2.51
N HIS A 128 2.59 14.64 -1.81
CA HIS A 128 3.61 15.58 -2.26
C HIS A 128 4.51 15.04 -3.37
N GLY A 129 4.78 13.75 -3.37
CA GLY A 129 5.75 13.14 -4.29
C GLY A 129 5.18 12.34 -5.44
N ALA A 130 3.86 12.18 -5.49
CA ALA A 130 3.25 11.30 -6.48
C ALA A 130 3.43 11.81 -7.91
N PRO A 131 3.65 10.90 -8.88
CA PRO A 131 3.73 11.27 -10.29
C PRO A 131 2.35 11.41 -10.94
N CYS A 132 1.28 11.24 -10.19
CA CYS A 132 -0.08 11.17 -10.73
C CYS A 132 -1.08 11.65 -9.68
N SER A 133 -2.37 11.52 -9.99
CA SER A 133 -3.44 11.85 -9.05
C SER A 133 -3.39 10.97 -7.80
N VAL A 134 -3.83 11.52 -6.68
CA VAL A 134 -3.82 10.81 -5.40
C VAL A 134 -5.18 10.97 -4.74
N ILE A 135 -5.73 9.87 -4.24
CA ILE A 135 -6.91 9.89 -3.39
C ILE A 135 -6.49 9.43 -2.00
N ILE A 136 -6.82 10.22 -1.01
CA ILE A 136 -6.61 9.85 0.39
C ILE A 136 -7.96 9.46 0.95
N VAL A 137 -8.11 8.17 1.27
CA VAL A 137 -9.36 7.60 1.74
C VAL A 137 -9.44 7.72 3.25
N ASP A 138 -10.59 8.16 3.76
CA ASP A 138 -10.81 8.17 5.19
C ASP A 138 -10.98 6.73 5.67
N THR A 139 -9.97 6.24 6.38
CA THR A 139 -9.95 4.88 6.92
C THR A 139 -10.18 4.84 8.43
N THR A 140 -10.45 5.98 9.03
CA THR A 140 -10.72 6.07 10.47
C THR A 140 -12.18 5.68 10.76
N GLU A 141 -12.39 5.24 11.98
CA GLU A 141 -13.76 4.89 12.41
C GLU A 141 -14.31 5.95 13.35
#